data_0278f3af3c373d5172a1ff45adc79ca2
#
_entry.id   0278f3af3c373d5172a1ff45adc79ca2
#
_cell.length_a   1.000
_cell.length_b   1.000
_cell.length_c   1.000
_cell.angle_alpha   90.00
_cell.angle_beta   90.00
_cell.angle_gamma   90.00
#
_symmetry.space_group_name_H-M   'P 1'
#
loop_
_entity.id
_entity.type
_entity.pdbx_description
1 polymer ?
#
loop_
_entity_poly.entity_id
_entity_poly.type
_entity_poly.pdbx_seq_one_letter_code
_entity_poly.pdbx_strand_id
1 'polypeptide(L)'
;SEGGIGTSSKYWASAYIDLIYVGAGKIGRDADNLIDFSTDDKIKFKVGGSVRAQMTSTHIFPNVDDTYILGHADYGWSDLFLASGAVINFDDGNVTLTHSAHTLTLADGDVFALGTGKDLQLFHESNNSFISNYIGDLTIRNYANDADIVFSSDDGSGGTTAYLTLDGSAGNIAVAKTLLC
;
A
#
# COMPACT_ATOMS: atom_id res chain seq x y z
N SER A 1 24.28 -25.82 37.96
CA SER A 1 23.59 -24.60 37.57
C SER A 1 24.62 -23.50 37.50
N GLU A 2 24.82 -22.94 36.34
CA GLU A 2 25.68 -21.79 36.13
C GLU A 2 25.10 -20.59 36.89
N GLY A 3 25.96 -19.81 37.55
CA GLY A 3 25.56 -18.73 38.44
C GLY A 3 24.84 -17.62 37.75
N GLY A 4 23.65 -17.32 38.18
CA GLY A 4 22.92 -16.13 37.71
C GLY A 4 23.48 -14.85 38.31
N ILE A 5 23.44 -13.77 37.55
CA ILE A 5 23.72 -12.42 38.03
C ILE A 5 22.42 -11.82 38.58
N GLY A 6 22.23 -11.89 39.92
CA GLY A 6 21.00 -11.48 40.60
C GLY A 6 20.05 -12.65 40.89
N THR A 7 18.90 -12.33 41.47
CA THR A 7 17.82 -13.29 41.80
C THR A 7 16.48 -12.65 41.49
N SER A 8 15.37 -13.41 41.58
CA SER A 8 14.01 -12.86 41.40
C SER A 8 13.64 -11.73 42.41
N SER A 9 14.35 -11.63 43.51
CA SER A 9 14.17 -10.59 44.54
C SER A 9 15.31 -9.58 44.62
N LYS A 10 16.43 -9.81 43.91
CA LYS A 10 17.59 -8.92 43.88
C LYS A 10 18.09 -8.79 42.45
N TYR A 11 17.93 -7.63 41.88
CA TYR A 11 18.36 -7.27 40.52
C TYR A 11 19.23 -6.02 40.56
N TRP A 12 19.98 -5.83 39.51
CA TRP A 12 20.81 -4.61 39.36
C TRP A 12 19.95 -3.44 38.94
N ALA A 13 20.14 -2.29 39.56
CA ALA A 13 19.47 -1.06 39.16
C ALA A 13 19.95 -0.58 37.77
N SER A 14 21.25 -0.81 37.47
CA SER A 14 21.86 -0.51 36.16
C SER A 14 23.08 -1.39 35.93
N ALA A 15 23.37 -1.66 34.67
CA ALA A 15 24.62 -2.29 34.20
C ALA A 15 25.11 -1.55 32.96
N TYR A 16 26.41 -1.25 32.90
CA TYR A 16 27.07 -0.69 31.71
C TYR A 16 27.82 -1.84 31.03
N ILE A 17 27.30 -2.33 29.92
CA ILE A 17 27.82 -3.49 29.20
C ILE A 17 28.02 -3.12 27.75
N ASP A 18 29.26 -3.28 27.25
CA ASP A 18 29.61 -2.95 25.88
C ASP A 18 28.94 -3.91 24.87
N LEU A 19 28.88 -5.21 25.20
CA LEU A 19 28.27 -6.22 24.32
C LEU A 19 27.71 -7.39 25.14
N ILE A 20 26.50 -7.85 24.80
CA ILE A 20 25.87 -9.03 25.38
C ILE A 20 25.63 -10.07 24.28
N TYR A 21 26.25 -11.24 24.40
CA TYR A 21 25.89 -12.43 23.63
C TYR A 21 24.83 -13.19 24.39
N VAL A 22 23.62 -13.27 23.86
CA VAL A 22 22.48 -13.93 24.52
C VAL A 22 22.42 -15.43 24.21
N GLY A 23 23.13 -15.88 23.18
CA GLY A 23 23.04 -17.27 22.69
C GLY A 23 21.59 -17.64 22.33
N ALA A 24 21.11 -18.78 22.80
CA ALA A 24 19.71 -19.18 22.68
C ALA A 24 18.81 -18.54 23.75
N GLY A 25 19.15 -17.35 24.24
CA GLY A 25 18.52 -16.68 25.36
C GLY A 25 17.36 -15.77 25.00
N LYS A 26 16.91 -15.05 26.02
CA LYS A 26 15.77 -14.14 25.95
C LYS A 26 16.09 -12.85 26.70
N ILE A 27 15.57 -11.73 26.20
CA ILE A 27 15.67 -10.42 26.85
C ILE A 27 14.24 -9.92 27.09
N GLY A 28 13.83 -9.74 28.32
CA GLY A 28 12.48 -9.28 28.61
C GLY A 28 12.18 -9.07 30.08
N ARG A 29 10.99 -8.58 30.36
CA ARG A 29 10.48 -8.37 31.71
C ARG A 29 10.10 -9.68 32.40
N ASP A 30 9.48 -10.61 31.66
CA ASP A 30 8.93 -11.87 32.15
C ASP A 30 8.80 -12.87 30.98
N ALA A 31 8.21 -14.04 31.23
CA ALA A 31 8.00 -15.07 30.22
C ALA A 31 7.04 -14.66 29.10
N ASP A 32 6.23 -13.63 29.33
CA ASP A 32 5.15 -13.19 28.44
C ASP A 32 5.53 -11.99 27.58
N ASN A 33 6.52 -11.19 28.01
CA ASN A 33 6.91 -9.95 27.33
C ASN A 33 8.43 -9.90 27.17
N LEU A 34 8.92 -10.31 25.99
CA LEU A 34 10.36 -10.50 25.74
C LEU A 34 10.71 -10.51 24.25
N ILE A 35 12.00 -10.33 23.98
CA ILE A 35 12.64 -10.66 22.70
C ILE A 35 13.28 -12.04 22.85
N ASP A 36 12.95 -12.96 21.95
CA ASP A 36 13.34 -14.37 22.02
C ASP A 36 14.30 -14.72 20.87
N PHE A 37 15.51 -15.16 21.23
CA PHE A 37 16.58 -15.61 20.32
C PHE A 37 16.75 -17.14 20.36
N SER A 38 15.84 -17.89 20.97
CA SER A 38 15.97 -19.33 21.16
C SER A 38 15.82 -20.16 19.88
N THR A 39 15.39 -19.55 18.79
CA THR A 39 15.31 -20.20 17.48
C THR A 39 16.41 -19.64 16.59
N ASP A 40 17.19 -20.52 15.98
CA ASP A 40 18.26 -20.15 15.06
C ASP A 40 17.70 -19.31 13.88
N ASP A 41 18.48 -18.32 13.45
CA ASP A 41 18.14 -17.38 12.38
C ASP A 41 16.82 -16.59 12.57
N LYS A 42 16.32 -16.49 13.82
CA LYS A 42 15.09 -15.73 14.12
C LYS A 42 15.19 -14.86 15.36
N ILE A 43 14.65 -13.66 15.26
CA ILE A 43 14.33 -12.79 16.38
C ILE A 43 12.80 -12.74 16.52
N LYS A 44 12.27 -13.09 17.68
CA LYS A 44 10.82 -13.09 17.93
C LYS A 44 10.44 -12.04 18.97
N PHE A 45 9.41 -11.27 18.71
CA PHE A 45 8.82 -10.31 19.63
C PHE A 45 7.58 -10.91 20.29
N LYS A 46 7.68 -11.19 21.60
CA LYS A 46 6.61 -11.79 22.38
C LYS A 46 5.95 -10.76 23.28
N VAL A 47 4.63 -10.67 23.23
CA VAL A 47 3.80 -9.79 24.07
C VAL A 47 2.55 -10.54 24.51
N GLY A 48 2.25 -10.51 25.81
CA GLY A 48 1.08 -11.19 26.38
C GLY A 48 1.09 -12.70 26.12
N GLY A 49 2.24 -13.33 26.32
CA GLY A 49 2.41 -14.78 26.20
C GLY A 49 2.53 -15.32 24.77
N SER A 50 2.30 -14.50 23.74
CA SER A 50 2.30 -14.92 22.33
C SER A 50 3.31 -14.15 21.49
N VAL A 51 3.92 -14.81 20.51
CA VAL A 51 4.75 -14.14 19.50
C VAL A 51 3.84 -13.28 18.63
N ARG A 52 4.18 -12.01 18.50
CA ARG A 52 3.43 -11.03 17.67
C ARG A 52 4.08 -10.79 16.33
N ALA A 53 5.40 -10.62 16.32
CA ALA A 53 6.18 -10.41 15.12
C ALA A 53 7.46 -11.22 15.16
N GLN A 54 8.00 -11.51 13.99
CA GLN A 54 9.27 -12.20 13.81
C GLN A 54 10.13 -11.47 12.79
N MET A 55 11.44 -11.58 12.95
CA MET A 55 12.44 -11.15 11.98
C MET A 55 13.33 -12.34 11.62
N THR A 56 13.58 -12.50 10.33
CA THR A 56 14.56 -13.47 9.77
C THR A 56 15.59 -12.71 8.96
N SER A 57 16.49 -13.41 8.27
CA SER A 57 17.50 -12.79 7.39
C SER A 57 16.91 -11.94 6.26
N THR A 58 15.65 -12.16 5.87
CA THR A 58 15.03 -11.54 4.69
C THR A 58 13.71 -10.82 4.96
N HIS A 59 13.02 -11.14 6.07
CA HIS A 59 11.65 -10.67 6.31
C HIS A 59 11.44 -10.18 7.74
N ILE A 60 10.54 -9.20 7.88
CA ILE A 60 9.85 -8.88 9.15
C ILE A 60 8.36 -9.14 8.91
N PHE A 61 7.76 -10.02 9.69
CA PHE A 61 6.38 -10.45 9.46
C PHE A 61 5.63 -10.77 10.75
N PRO A 62 4.29 -10.72 10.77
CA PRO A 62 3.47 -11.15 11.90
C PRO A 62 3.57 -12.67 12.12
N ASN A 63 3.34 -13.13 13.35
CA ASN A 63 3.37 -14.57 13.65
C ASN A 63 2.15 -15.33 13.13
N VAL A 64 1.05 -14.64 12.90
CA VAL A 64 -0.20 -15.20 12.39
C VAL A 64 -0.71 -14.27 11.28
N ASP A 65 -1.06 -14.86 10.16
CA ASP A 65 -1.61 -14.16 9.01
C ASP A 65 -2.92 -13.44 9.37
N ASP A 66 -3.16 -12.27 8.74
CA ASP A 66 -4.36 -11.44 8.86
C ASP A 66 -4.83 -11.18 10.32
N THR A 67 -3.87 -11.08 11.26
CA THR A 67 -4.22 -10.95 12.69
C THR A 67 -3.69 -9.66 13.32
N TYR A 68 -2.52 -9.16 12.89
CA TYR A 68 -1.84 -8.03 13.51
C TYR A 68 -1.75 -6.83 12.59
N ILE A 69 -2.14 -5.66 13.12
CA ILE A 69 -2.16 -4.39 12.40
C ILE A 69 -0.80 -3.71 12.54
N LEU A 70 -0.27 -3.13 11.45
CA LEU A 70 0.87 -2.22 11.47
C LEU A 70 0.37 -0.79 11.69
N GLY A 71 0.60 -0.25 12.87
CA GLY A 71 0.09 1.05 13.30
C GLY A 71 -1.12 0.93 14.24
N HIS A 72 -1.75 2.06 14.56
CA HIS A 72 -2.93 2.15 15.43
C HIS A 72 -3.76 3.36 15.00
N ALA A 73 -5.06 3.37 15.28
CA ALA A 73 -5.95 4.50 14.93
C ALA A 73 -5.47 5.84 15.50
N ASP A 74 -4.93 5.84 16.74
CA ASP A 74 -4.41 7.04 17.41
C ASP A 74 -2.90 7.24 17.22
N TYR A 75 -2.17 6.26 16.68
CA TYR A 75 -0.71 6.25 16.53
C TYR A 75 -0.32 5.70 15.16
N GLY A 76 -0.55 6.51 14.12
CA GLY A 76 -0.18 6.19 12.73
C GLY A 76 1.30 6.43 12.46
N TRP A 77 1.84 5.71 11.49
CA TRP A 77 3.13 6.04 10.89
C TRP A 77 2.98 7.30 10.03
N SER A 78 3.95 8.21 10.04
CA SER A 78 3.91 9.40 9.17
C SER A 78 4.13 9.04 7.71
N ASP A 79 5.07 8.15 7.43
CA ASP A 79 5.53 7.83 6.09
C ASP A 79 5.93 6.36 5.96
N LEU A 80 5.84 5.84 4.75
CA LEU A 80 6.38 4.55 4.34
C LEU A 80 7.34 4.77 3.15
N PHE A 81 8.64 4.64 3.37
CA PHE A 81 9.65 4.75 2.32
C PHE A 81 9.93 3.40 1.67
N LEU A 82 9.58 3.28 0.41
CA LEU A 82 9.83 2.09 -0.40
C LEU A 82 10.86 2.39 -1.49
N ALA A 83 11.65 1.40 -1.85
CA ALA A 83 12.67 1.53 -2.90
C ALA A 83 12.02 1.67 -4.29
N SER A 84 12.84 2.10 -5.28
CA SER A 84 12.44 2.04 -6.69
C SER A 84 12.17 0.59 -7.10
N GLY A 85 11.08 0.35 -7.81
CA GLY A 85 10.63 -1.00 -8.18
C GLY A 85 9.87 -1.74 -7.07
N ALA A 86 9.60 -1.09 -5.93
CA ALA A 86 8.84 -1.71 -4.86
C ALA A 86 7.40 -2.04 -5.26
N VAL A 87 6.86 -3.07 -4.65
CA VAL A 87 5.49 -3.55 -4.85
C VAL A 87 4.74 -3.56 -3.52
N ILE A 88 3.55 -2.98 -3.47
CA ILE A 88 2.59 -3.24 -2.41
C ILE A 88 1.72 -4.41 -2.89
N ASN A 89 1.83 -5.52 -2.18
CA ASN A 89 1.22 -6.79 -2.55
C ASN A 89 0.05 -7.09 -1.61
N PHE A 90 -1.10 -7.40 -2.17
CA PHE A 90 -2.29 -7.84 -1.46
C PHE A 90 -2.60 -9.28 -1.83
N ASP A 91 -2.86 -10.13 -0.82
CA ASP A 91 -3.34 -11.50 -0.97
C ASP A 91 -2.52 -12.32 -2.00
N ASP A 92 -1.21 -12.49 -1.70
CA ASP A 92 -0.24 -13.26 -2.51
C ASP A 92 -0.18 -12.87 -4.00
N GLY A 93 -0.39 -11.59 -4.32
CA GLY A 93 -0.30 -11.08 -5.68
C GLY A 93 -1.63 -11.02 -6.41
N ASN A 94 -2.75 -11.24 -5.72
CA ASN A 94 -4.09 -11.08 -6.28
C ASN A 94 -4.32 -9.65 -6.81
N VAL A 95 -3.90 -8.63 -6.06
CA VAL A 95 -3.79 -7.25 -6.52
C VAL A 95 -2.44 -6.67 -6.13
N THR A 96 -1.76 -6.00 -7.04
CA THR A 96 -0.47 -5.35 -6.77
C THR A 96 -0.45 -3.90 -7.24
N LEU A 97 0.15 -3.03 -6.40
CA LEU A 97 0.55 -1.68 -6.81
C LEU A 97 2.07 -1.69 -7.02
N THR A 98 2.49 -1.61 -8.28
CA THR A 98 3.91 -1.65 -8.65
C THR A 98 4.43 -0.25 -9.00
N HIS A 99 5.52 0.15 -8.35
CA HIS A 99 6.21 1.41 -8.65
C HIS A 99 7.26 1.21 -9.75
N SER A 100 7.28 2.12 -10.71
CA SER A 100 8.41 2.39 -11.60
C SER A 100 8.61 3.89 -11.72
N ALA A 101 9.68 4.35 -12.39
CA ALA A 101 9.98 5.79 -12.46
C ALA A 101 8.76 6.60 -12.93
N HIS A 102 8.26 7.47 -12.03
CA HIS A 102 7.08 8.34 -12.23
C HIS A 102 5.73 7.64 -12.45
N THR A 103 5.64 6.32 -12.24
CA THR A 103 4.39 5.56 -12.42
C THR A 103 4.06 4.68 -11.23
N LEU A 104 2.75 4.51 -11.00
CA LEU A 104 2.18 3.50 -10.13
C LEU A 104 1.21 2.67 -10.97
N THR A 105 1.48 1.38 -11.09
CA THR A 105 0.77 0.49 -12.01
C THR A 105 -0.06 -0.53 -11.25
N LEU A 106 -1.34 -0.68 -11.65
CA LEU A 106 -2.15 -1.87 -11.44
C LEU A 106 -1.98 -2.79 -12.65
N ALA A 107 -1.95 -4.09 -12.44
CA ALA A 107 -1.85 -5.06 -13.53
C ALA A 107 -3.14 -5.10 -14.38
N ASP A 108 -3.04 -5.66 -15.59
CA ASP A 108 -4.21 -5.89 -16.45
C ASP A 108 -5.21 -6.81 -15.74
N GLY A 109 -6.48 -6.43 -15.77
CA GLY A 109 -7.55 -7.12 -15.05
C GLY A 109 -7.76 -6.64 -13.60
N ASP A 110 -6.78 -5.96 -13.00
CA ASP A 110 -6.95 -5.32 -11.70
C ASP A 110 -7.84 -4.07 -11.83
N VAL A 111 -8.67 -3.82 -10.82
CA VAL A 111 -9.65 -2.73 -10.84
C VAL A 111 -9.37 -1.73 -9.73
N PHE A 112 -9.25 -0.44 -10.10
CA PHE A 112 -9.37 0.65 -9.13
C PHE A 112 -10.85 1.00 -8.99
N ALA A 113 -11.46 0.58 -7.86
CA ALA A 113 -12.89 0.73 -7.62
C ALA A 113 -13.18 1.78 -6.54
N LEU A 114 -14.22 2.57 -6.74
CA LEU A 114 -14.77 3.53 -5.78
C LEU A 114 -16.22 3.17 -5.43
N GLY A 115 -16.59 3.41 -4.16
CA GLY A 115 -17.87 3.00 -3.59
C GLY A 115 -17.85 1.57 -3.03
N THR A 116 -18.65 1.29 -1.99
CA THR A 116 -18.72 -0.04 -1.36
C THR A 116 -19.27 -1.12 -2.30
N GLY A 117 -20.11 -0.72 -3.27
CA GLY A 117 -20.63 -1.57 -4.34
C GLY A 117 -19.73 -1.65 -5.58
N LYS A 118 -18.51 -1.04 -5.53
CA LYS A 118 -17.63 -0.89 -6.70
C LYS A 118 -18.34 -0.12 -7.84
N ASP A 119 -19.00 0.96 -7.49
CA ASP A 119 -19.95 1.67 -8.36
C ASP A 119 -19.27 2.39 -9.52
N LEU A 120 -18.09 2.97 -9.30
CA LEU A 120 -17.21 3.51 -10.36
C LEU A 120 -15.93 2.68 -10.42
N GLN A 121 -15.54 2.24 -11.61
CA GLN A 121 -14.35 1.43 -11.84
C GLN A 121 -13.49 2.02 -12.96
N LEU A 122 -12.17 2.01 -12.73
CA LEU A 122 -11.16 2.29 -13.75
C LEU A 122 -10.28 1.04 -13.88
N PHE A 123 -10.15 0.50 -15.07
CA PHE A 123 -9.35 -0.70 -15.30
C PHE A 123 -8.91 -0.81 -16.76
N HIS A 124 -7.91 -1.65 -17.01
CA HIS A 124 -7.49 -2.08 -18.33
C HIS A 124 -7.68 -3.57 -18.45
N GLU A 125 -8.31 -4.02 -19.53
CA GLU A 125 -8.50 -5.45 -19.81
C GLU A 125 -8.25 -5.71 -21.28
N SER A 126 -7.41 -6.70 -21.57
CA SER A 126 -6.97 -7.05 -22.92
C SER A 126 -6.31 -5.86 -23.62
N ASN A 127 -6.99 -5.17 -24.53
CA ASN A 127 -6.48 -4.01 -25.26
C ASN A 127 -7.33 -2.74 -25.02
N ASN A 128 -8.20 -2.75 -24.01
CA ASN A 128 -9.16 -1.68 -23.79
C ASN A 128 -9.05 -1.10 -22.37
N SER A 129 -9.19 0.22 -22.25
CA SER A 129 -9.29 0.93 -20.98
C SER A 129 -10.72 1.38 -20.73
N PHE A 130 -11.17 1.28 -19.48
CA PHE A 130 -12.56 1.54 -19.10
C PHE A 130 -12.66 2.54 -17.95
N ILE A 131 -13.64 3.43 -18.05
CA ILE A 131 -14.23 4.18 -16.94
C ILE A 131 -15.69 3.75 -16.89
N SER A 132 -16.05 2.88 -15.95
CA SER A 132 -17.37 2.26 -15.87
C SER A 132 -18.10 2.71 -14.62
N ASN A 133 -19.27 3.35 -14.80
CA ASN A 133 -20.19 3.73 -13.71
C ASN A 133 -21.40 2.81 -13.74
N TYR A 134 -21.70 2.16 -12.61
CA TYR A 134 -22.77 1.17 -12.50
C TYR A 134 -24.03 1.68 -11.81
N ILE A 135 -23.92 2.75 -11.00
CA ILE A 135 -25.05 3.31 -10.25
C ILE A 135 -25.02 4.83 -10.30
N GLY A 136 -26.15 5.46 -10.62
CA GLY A 136 -26.29 6.90 -10.71
C GLY A 136 -25.62 7.51 -11.94
N ASP A 137 -25.41 8.81 -11.92
CA ASP A 137 -24.84 9.56 -13.05
C ASP A 137 -23.30 9.60 -12.97
N LEU A 138 -22.64 9.49 -14.11
CA LEU A 138 -21.22 9.83 -14.26
C LEU A 138 -21.10 11.30 -14.63
N THR A 139 -20.60 12.13 -13.73
CA THR A 139 -20.40 13.55 -13.98
C THR A 139 -18.91 13.87 -14.13
N ILE A 140 -18.54 14.45 -15.30
CA ILE A 140 -17.19 14.98 -15.57
C ILE A 140 -17.28 16.50 -15.55
N ARG A 141 -16.53 17.18 -14.65
CA ARG A 141 -16.59 18.65 -14.48
C ARG A 141 -15.22 19.26 -14.54
N ASN A 142 -15.13 20.41 -15.22
CA ASN A 142 -13.99 21.31 -15.11
C ASN A 142 -14.44 22.58 -14.38
N TYR A 143 -13.76 22.94 -13.29
CA TYR A 143 -14.06 24.13 -12.49
C TYR A 143 -13.14 25.31 -12.80
N ALA A 144 -12.14 25.13 -13.65
CA ALA A 144 -11.25 26.21 -14.02
C ALA A 144 -11.98 27.20 -14.94
N ASN A 145 -11.83 28.52 -14.68
CA ASN A 145 -12.46 29.55 -15.48
C ASN A 145 -11.93 29.50 -16.93
N ASP A 146 -12.82 29.64 -17.89
CA ASP A 146 -12.54 29.64 -19.33
C ASP A 146 -11.86 28.37 -19.87
N ALA A 147 -11.76 27.29 -19.07
CA ALA A 147 -11.15 26.05 -19.51
C ALA A 147 -12.18 25.01 -20.00
N ASP A 148 -11.73 24.17 -20.91
CA ASP A 148 -12.57 23.26 -21.68
C ASP A 148 -12.55 21.81 -21.12
N ILE A 149 -13.55 21.01 -21.54
CA ILE A 149 -13.46 19.56 -21.54
C ILE A 149 -13.37 19.11 -23.00
N VAL A 150 -12.26 18.42 -23.33
CA VAL A 150 -11.93 18.04 -24.71
C VAL A 150 -11.90 16.53 -24.86
N PHE A 151 -12.64 15.99 -25.84
CA PHE A 151 -12.57 14.59 -26.24
C PHE A 151 -11.79 14.49 -27.56
N SER A 152 -10.62 13.87 -27.49
CA SER A 152 -9.73 13.68 -28.63
C SER A 152 -9.60 12.21 -28.99
N SER A 153 -9.40 11.93 -30.27
CA SER A 153 -9.11 10.58 -30.76
C SER A 153 -8.09 10.66 -31.91
N ASP A 154 -7.69 9.50 -32.45
CA ASP A 154 -6.82 9.40 -33.62
C ASP A 154 -7.35 10.26 -34.79
N ASP A 155 -6.45 10.95 -35.49
CA ASP A 155 -6.79 11.79 -36.63
C ASP A 155 -6.76 11.03 -37.98
N GLY A 156 -6.44 9.74 -37.96
CA GLY A 156 -6.26 8.90 -39.15
C GLY A 156 -4.88 9.03 -39.80
N SER A 157 -3.94 9.74 -39.16
CA SER A 157 -2.59 10.00 -39.70
C SER A 157 -1.48 9.71 -38.65
N GLY A 158 -1.83 9.07 -37.54
CA GLY A 158 -0.93 8.73 -36.43
C GLY A 158 -0.76 9.85 -35.38
N GLY A 159 -1.59 10.92 -35.44
CA GLY A 159 -1.74 11.94 -34.42
C GLY A 159 -3.09 11.88 -33.71
N THR A 160 -3.41 12.90 -32.89
CA THR A 160 -4.71 13.06 -32.25
C THR A 160 -5.31 14.42 -32.57
N THR A 161 -6.63 14.50 -32.67
CA THR A 161 -7.38 15.73 -32.84
C THR A 161 -8.60 15.74 -31.92
N ALA A 162 -9.07 16.95 -31.53
CA ALA A 162 -10.32 17.11 -30.81
C ALA A 162 -11.51 16.80 -31.75
N TYR A 163 -12.43 16.00 -31.27
CA TYR A 163 -13.70 15.68 -31.93
C TYR A 163 -14.88 16.40 -31.30
N LEU A 164 -14.85 16.53 -29.95
CA LEU A 164 -15.87 17.24 -29.18
C LEU A 164 -15.19 18.09 -28.12
N THR A 165 -15.56 19.35 -28.05
CA THR A 165 -15.11 20.29 -27.02
C THR A 165 -16.32 20.91 -26.33
N LEU A 166 -16.37 20.86 -25.02
CA LEU A 166 -17.23 21.69 -24.19
C LEU A 166 -16.41 22.94 -23.86
N ASP A 167 -16.65 24.03 -24.60
CA ASP A 167 -15.87 25.27 -24.54
C ASP A 167 -16.36 26.14 -23.38
N GLY A 168 -15.52 26.24 -22.33
CA GLY A 168 -15.84 26.98 -21.13
C GLY A 168 -15.84 28.50 -21.37
N SER A 169 -15.01 29.02 -22.28
CA SER A 169 -14.92 30.44 -22.57
C SER A 169 -16.08 30.94 -23.43
N ALA A 170 -16.49 30.17 -24.44
CA ALA A 170 -17.58 30.50 -25.33
C ALA A 170 -18.94 29.99 -24.83
N GLY A 171 -18.98 29.11 -23.84
CA GLY A 171 -20.21 28.54 -23.30
C GLY A 171 -20.97 27.67 -24.30
N ASN A 172 -20.27 27.00 -25.21
CA ASN A 172 -20.86 26.21 -26.29
C ASN A 172 -20.24 24.82 -26.44
N ILE A 173 -20.83 24.02 -27.33
CA ILE A 173 -20.30 22.73 -27.74
C ILE A 173 -19.76 22.86 -29.16
N ALA A 174 -18.46 22.62 -29.32
CA ALA A 174 -17.81 22.56 -30.63
C ALA A 174 -17.63 21.10 -31.05
N VAL A 175 -18.15 20.74 -32.24
CA VAL A 175 -17.95 19.46 -32.90
C VAL A 175 -17.08 19.70 -34.13
N ALA A 176 -15.81 19.24 -34.03
CA ALA A 176 -14.81 19.54 -35.06
C ALA A 176 -14.87 18.61 -36.29
N LYS A 177 -15.65 17.55 -36.26
CA LYS A 177 -15.85 16.58 -37.35
C LYS A 177 -17.33 16.48 -37.72
N THR A 178 -17.62 16.03 -38.94
CA THR A 178 -18.99 15.88 -39.42
C THR A 178 -19.78 14.90 -38.53
N LEU A 179 -20.92 15.35 -37.99
CA LEU A 179 -21.91 14.47 -37.40
C LEU A 179 -22.60 13.70 -38.54
N LEU A 180 -22.44 12.39 -38.55
CA LEU A 180 -23.20 11.51 -39.44
C LEU A 180 -24.54 11.24 -38.76
N CYS A 181 -25.65 11.70 -39.37
CA CYS A 181 -27.02 11.43 -38.91
C CYS A 181 -27.54 10.17 -39.58
#